data_f8a8e91f99bd78f8942b79270a754fbb
#
_entry.id   f8a8e91f99bd78f8942b79270a754fbb
#
_cell.length_a   1.000
_cell.length_b   1.000
_cell.length_c   1.000
_cell.angle_alpha   90.00
_cell.angle_beta   90.00
_cell.angle_gamma   90.00
#
_symmetry.space_group_name_H-M   'P 1'
#
loop_
_entity.id
_entity.type
_entity.pdbx_description
1 polymer ?
#
loop_
_entity_poly.entity_id
_entity_poly.type
_entity_poly.pdbx_seq_one_letter_code
_entity_poly.pdbx_strand_id
1 'polypeptide(L)'
;MSRRILVTGATGYVGGRLAPRLVEAGHHVRALARDPGRLRDASWAGDVEIVQGDLEVLADVRRAVEGVDVVFHLVHAMSAGGDWAQAELVQAQHVAAAAKAAGVQRIVYLSGLHPEGQRLSKHLASRVAVGEVLLASGVPTIVLEAGIVIGSGSASFEMIRHLTEVLPYMPAPRWVRNFVQPIAIRDVLHYLVAAAEVPGDVHGAFDIGGPDVLRYGQVMNGYAVEAGLPQRPIAPLPVLTPWLASQWVNLVTPVPRAIAMPLIGSLLHDCVVEEHRIDRVIPPPEGGLTGYRGAVRLALARERSGDIESSWRSASSAGAPSDPLPSDPKWSGSTVMEDARERVTSASPEAVWRVVESIGGDRGWYSVPLLWSIRGLADRLVGGVGL
;
A
#
# COMPACT_ATOMS: atom_id res chain seq x y z
N MET A 1 18.86 4.25 23.46
CA MET A 1 18.04 4.29 24.71
C MET A 1 16.65 3.80 24.39
N SER A 2 15.99 3.06 25.31
CA SER A 2 14.59 2.65 25.08
C SER A 2 13.66 3.87 25.06
N ARG A 3 12.77 3.96 24.08
CA ARG A 3 11.78 5.03 23.91
C ARG A 3 10.37 4.46 23.92
N ARG A 4 9.38 5.25 24.31
CA ARG A 4 7.97 4.93 24.10
C ARG A 4 7.51 5.50 22.75
N ILE A 5 7.08 4.63 21.87
CA ILE A 5 6.80 4.97 20.48
C ILE A 5 5.34 4.69 20.16
N LEU A 6 4.62 5.70 19.64
CA LEU A 6 3.31 5.50 19.07
C LEU A 6 3.41 5.24 17.56
N VAL A 7 2.84 4.14 17.10
CA VAL A 7 2.67 3.85 15.67
C VAL A 7 1.19 4.00 15.30
N THR A 8 0.87 5.01 14.48
CA THR A 8 -0.43 5.09 13.83
C THR A 8 -0.35 4.40 12.48
N GLY A 9 -1.42 3.68 12.09
CA GLY A 9 -1.40 2.88 10.85
C GLY A 9 -0.68 1.54 11.00
N ALA A 10 -0.60 0.98 12.20
CA ALA A 10 0.00 -0.33 12.48
C ALA A 10 -0.70 -1.50 11.76
N THR A 11 -1.98 -1.36 11.39
CA THR A 11 -2.71 -2.31 10.54
C THR A 11 -2.32 -2.23 9.06
N GLY A 12 -1.59 -1.20 8.64
CA GLY A 12 -1.18 -0.98 7.26
C GLY A 12 0.12 -1.72 6.90
N TYR A 13 0.47 -1.63 5.60
CA TYR A 13 1.63 -2.31 5.02
C TYR A 13 2.96 -1.97 5.70
N VAL A 14 3.25 -0.68 5.86
CA VAL A 14 4.51 -0.22 6.48
C VAL A 14 4.45 -0.32 7.99
N GLY A 15 3.35 0.12 8.60
CA GLY A 15 3.20 0.14 10.06
C GLY A 15 3.24 -1.26 10.68
N GLY A 16 2.61 -2.26 10.03
CA GLY A 16 2.63 -3.64 10.48
C GLY A 16 4.02 -4.30 10.43
N ARG A 17 4.90 -3.79 9.57
CA ARG A 17 6.31 -4.23 9.50
C ARG A 17 7.22 -3.42 10.42
N LEU A 18 6.89 -2.17 10.66
CA LEU A 18 7.68 -1.29 11.52
C LEU A 18 7.53 -1.65 13.00
N ALA A 19 6.31 -1.95 13.45
CA ALA A 19 6.03 -2.22 14.86
C ALA A 19 6.94 -3.31 15.46
N PRO A 20 7.06 -4.53 14.88
CA PRO A 20 7.94 -5.56 15.42
C PRO A 20 9.42 -5.13 15.39
N ARG A 21 9.87 -4.39 14.40
CA ARG A 21 11.27 -3.94 14.29
C ARG A 21 11.63 -2.89 15.33
N LEU A 22 10.67 -2.06 15.72
CA LEU A 22 10.86 -1.13 16.83
C LEU A 22 10.95 -1.87 18.19
N VAL A 23 10.16 -2.94 18.37
CA VAL A 23 10.26 -3.83 19.53
C VAL A 23 11.62 -4.54 19.54
N GLU A 24 12.05 -5.11 18.42
CA GLU A 24 13.37 -5.73 18.26
C GLU A 24 14.53 -4.77 18.55
N ALA A 25 14.36 -3.48 18.24
CA ALA A 25 15.31 -2.41 18.56
C ALA A 25 15.29 -2.00 20.05
N GLY A 26 14.44 -2.61 20.89
CA GLY A 26 14.35 -2.39 22.32
C GLY A 26 13.45 -1.21 22.73
N HIS A 27 12.55 -0.77 21.88
CA HIS A 27 11.57 0.28 22.19
C HIS A 27 10.26 -0.29 22.75
N HIS A 28 9.54 0.51 23.52
CA HIS A 28 8.17 0.21 23.94
C HIS A 28 7.19 0.76 22.89
N VAL A 29 6.50 -0.11 22.17
CA VAL A 29 5.63 0.29 21.07
C VAL A 29 4.18 0.29 21.51
N ARG A 30 3.48 1.37 21.21
CA ARG A 30 2.03 1.53 21.28
C ARG A 30 1.47 1.62 19.87
N ALA A 31 0.47 0.80 19.52
CA ALA A 31 -0.22 0.81 18.24
C ALA A 31 -1.62 1.40 18.41
N LEU A 32 -1.93 2.47 17.67
CA LEU A 32 -3.28 3.01 17.61
C LEU A 32 -4.05 2.37 16.45
N ALA A 33 -5.17 1.73 16.76
CA ALA A 33 -6.03 1.11 15.77
C ALA A 33 -7.50 1.43 16.04
N ARG A 34 -8.28 1.69 14.98
CA ARG A 34 -9.74 1.86 15.07
C ARG A 34 -10.41 0.57 15.51
N ASP A 35 -9.95 -0.53 14.98
CA ASP A 35 -10.37 -1.89 15.33
C ASP A 35 -9.15 -2.71 15.77
N PRO A 36 -8.95 -2.92 17.08
CA PRO A 36 -7.87 -3.74 17.62
C PRO A 36 -7.92 -5.20 17.17
N GLY A 37 -9.11 -5.70 16.82
CA GLY A 37 -9.30 -7.07 16.32
C GLY A 37 -8.46 -7.39 15.10
N ARG A 38 -8.18 -6.38 14.28
CA ARG A 38 -7.36 -6.51 13.06
C ARG A 38 -5.86 -6.74 13.32
N LEU A 39 -5.41 -6.50 14.54
CA LEU A 39 -4.02 -6.79 14.96
C LEU A 39 -3.90 -8.12 15.70
N ARG A 40 -5.02 -8.80 16.00
CA ARG A 40 -5.04 -10.02 16.82
C ARG A 40 -4.14 -11.12 16.28
N ASP A 41 -4.11 -11.28 14.96
CA ASP A 41 -3.35 -12.35 14.31
C ASP A 41 -1.92 -11.93 13.93
N ALA A 42 -1.52 -10.70 14.24
CA ALA A 42 -0.15 -10.27 14.06
C ALA A 42 0.77 -10.97 15.08
N SER A 43 1.85 -11.59 14.61
CA SER A 43 2.77 -12.35 15.47
C SER A 43 3.38 -11.50 16.59
N TRP A 44 3.42 -10.19 16.43
CA TRP A 44 3.97 -9.21 17.36
C TRP A 44 2.90 -8.53 18.25
N ALA A 45 1.63 -8.90 18.12
CA ALA A 45 0.53 -8.23 18.85
C ALA A 45 0.68 -8.35 20.38
N GLY A 46 1.30 -9.42 20.87
CA GLY A 46 1.58 -9.63 22.29
C GLY A 46 2.73 -8.77 22.85
N ASP A 47 3.54 -8.19 21.99
CA ASP A 47 4.74 -7.42 22.36
C ASP A 47 4.49 -5.89 22.33
N VAL A 48 3.29 -5.46 21.97
CA VAL A 48 2.91 -4.05 21.84
C VAL A 48 1.66 -3.71 22.64
N GLU A 49 1.58 -2.47 23.10
CA GLU A 49 0.36 -1.92 23.69
C GLU A 49 -0.60 -1.51 22.56
N ILE A 50 -1.76 -2.17 22.46
CA ILE A 50 -2.79 -1.83 21.46
C ILE A 50 -3.82 -0.90 22.11
N VAL A 51 -3.98 0.30 21.56
CA VAL A 51 -4.96 1.30 22.00
C VAL A 51 -6.00 1.50 20.92
N GLN A 52 -7.27 1.37 21.30
CA GLN A 52 -8.38 1.68 20.40
C GLN A 52 -8.59 3.19 20.30
N GLY A 53 -8.72 3.72 19.08
CA GLY A 53 -9.04 5.12 18.85
C GLY A 53 -9.00 5.49 17.37
N ASP A 54 -9.61 6.64 17.08
CA ASP A 54 -9.67 7.22 15.74
C ASP A 54 -8.87 8.53 15.68
N LEU A 55 -8.04 8.70 14.65
CA LEU A 55 -7.28 9.94 14.43
C LEU A 55 -8.16 11.14 14.10
N GLU A 56 -9.40 10.92 13.66
CA GLU A 56 -10.38 11.98 13.44
C GLU A 56 -11.00 12.48 14.77
N VAL A 57 -10.76 11.76 15.88
CA VAL A 57 -11.23 12.12 17.22
C VAL A 57 -10.04 12.62 18.06
N LEU A 58 -9.92 13.92 18.24
CA LEU A 58 -8.79 14.53 18.97
C LEU A 58 -8.59 13.96 20.39
N ALA A 59 -9.66 13.61 21.08
CA ALA A 59 -9.59 13.01 22.42
C ALA A 59 -8.88 11.64 22.40
N ASP A 60 -9.11 10.83 21.37
CA ASP A 60 -8.46 9.55 21.19
C ASP A 60 -6.97 9.72 20.91
N VAL A 61 -6.61 10.71 20.06
CA VAL A 61 -5.22 11.02 19.76
C VAL A 61 -4.48 11.51 21.00
N ARG A 62 -5.10 12.36 21.82
CA ARG A 62 -4.51 12.84 23.09
C ARG A 62 -4.22 11.67 24.03
N ARG A 63 -5.16 10.75 24.19
CA ARG A 63 -4.98 9.54 25.01
C ARG A 63 -3.85 8.65 24.46
N ALA A 64 -3.77 8.51 23.13
CA ALA A 64 -2.77 7.67 22.49
C ALA A 64 -1.34 8.22 22.62
N VAL A 65 -1.13 9.54 22.62
CA VAL A 65 0.19 10.16 22.74
C VAL A 65 0.66 10.38 24.19
N GLU A 66 -0.16 10.06 25.19
CA GLU A 66 0.19 10.24 26.59
C GLU A 66 1.43 9.42 26.99
N GLY A 67 2.48 10.08 27.47
CA GLY A 67 3.72 9.46 27.84
C GLY A 67 4.57 8.90 26.69
N VAL A 68 4.31 9.32 25.45
CA VAL A 68 5.02 8.90 24.24
C VAL A 68 6.17 9.87 23.93
N ASP A 69 7.33 9.32 23.55
CA ASP A 69 8.51 10.09 23.13
C ASP A 69 8.50 10.37 21.62
N VAL A 70 8.08 9.39 20.81
CA VAL A 70 8.12 9.48 19.34
C VAL A 70 6.80 9.02 18.74
N VAL A 71 6.29 9.75 17.76
CA VAL A 71 5.09 9.38 17.00
C VAL A 71 5.46 9.07 15.55
N PHE A 72 5.15 7.84 15.10
CA PHE A 72 5.15 7.49 13.68
C PHE A 72 3.75 7.68 13.09
N HIS A 73 3.61 8.65 12.19
CA HIS A 73 2.36 8.88 11.48
C HIS A 73 2.39 8.20 10.12
N LEU A 74 1.78 6.98 10.04
CA LEU A 74 1.82 6.11 8.86
C LEU A 74 0.43 5.82 8.28
N VAL A 75 -0.58 6.56 8.73
CA VAL A 75 -1.95 6.39 8.22
C VAL A 75 -2.08 7.00 6.84
N HIS A 76 -2.85 6.32 6.01
CA HIS A 76 -3.20 6.74 4.67
C HIS A 76 -4.68 6.43 4.39
N ALA A 77 -5.49 7.46 4.17
CA ALA A 77 -6.94 7.33 4.10
C ALA A 77 -7.49 7.08 2.68
N MET A 78 -6.67 6.71 1.69
CA MET A 78 -7.06 6.56 0.28
C MET A 78 -8.29 5.66 0.06
N SER A 79 -8.52 4.68 0.93
CA SER A 79 -9.63 3.73 0.83
C SER A 79 -10.92 4.20 1.52
N ALA A 80 -10.91 5.33 2.24
CA ALA A 80 -12.01 5.74 3.11
C ALA A 80 -13.26 6.30 2.36
N GLY A 81 -13.19 6.50 1.04
CA GLY A 81 -14.27 7.18 0.31
C GLY A 81 -14.38 8.68 0.66
N GLY A 82 -15.25 9.41 -0.03
CA GLY A 82 -15.45 10.84 0.23
C GLY A 82 -14.21 11.72 -0.01
N ASP A 83 -14.02 12.77 0.77
CA ASP A 83 -12.84 13.64 0.70
C ASP A 83 -11.73 13.16 1.64
N TRP A 84 -11.10 12.06 1.26
CA TRP A 84 -10.01 11.42 2.01
C TRP A 84 -8.81 12.38 2.23
N ALA A 85 -8.56 13.35 1.33
CA ALA A 85 -7.48 14.33 1.51
C ALA A 85 -7.76 15.28 2.67
N GLN A 86 -9.01 15.70 2.84
CA GLN A 86 -9.42 16.49 4.00
C GLN A 86 -9.33 15.69 5.31
N ALA A 87 -9.73 14.41 5.27
CA ALA A 87 -9.60 13.53 6.44
C ALA A 87 -8.13 13.37 6.86
N GLU A 88 -7.20 13.12 5.91
CA GLU A 88 -5.76 13.05 6.19
C GLU A 88 -5.22 14.35 6.84
N LEU A 89 -5.68 15.50 6.35
CA LEU A 89 -5.27 16.79 6.90
C LEU A 89 -5.75 16.98 8.35
N VAL A 90 -7.02 16.65 8.64
CA VAL A 90 -7.58 16.70 10.01
C VAL A 90 -6.82 15.75 10.94
N GLN A 91 -6.54 14.53 10.51
CA GLN A 91 -5.76 13.56 11.28
C GLN A 91 -4.36 14.09 11.60
N ALA A 92 -3.68 14.69 10.63
CA ALA A 92 -2.36 15.31 10.84
C ALA A 92 -2.42 16.49 11.83
N GLN A 93 -3.45 17.36 11.74
CA GLN A 93 -3.67 18.46 12.68
C GLN A 93 -3.89 17.96 14.11
N HIS A 94 -4.68 16.89 14.29
CA HIS A 94 -4.90 16.29 15.59
C HIS A 94 -3.61 15.69 16.17
N VAL A 95 -2.82 14.97 15.36
CA VAL A 95 -1.52 14.43 15.77
C VAL A 95 -0.56 15.55 16.15
N ALA A 96 -0.44 16.61 15.34
CA ALA A 96 0.42 17.76 15.61
C ALA A 96 0.05 18.45 16.93
N ALA A 97 -1.25 18.75 17.13
CA ALA A 97 -1.75 19.41 18.33
C ALA A 97 -1.56 18.56 19.60
N ALA A 98 -1.89 17.27 19.52
CA ALA A 98 -1.77 16.36 20.65
C ALA A 98 -0.29 16.07 21.00
N ALA A 99 0.56 15.84 20.01
CA ALA A 99 1.99 15.61 20.22
C ALA A 99 2.67 16.81 20.87
N LYS A 100 2.38 18.03 20.40
CA LYS A 100 2.88 19.27 21.03
C LYS A 100 2.44 19.40 22.49
N ALA A 101 1.16 19.18 22.75
CA ALA A 101 0.60 19.31 24.11
C ALA A 101 1.15 18.26 25.07
N ALA A 102 1.46 17.06 24.61
CA ALA A 102 2.02 15.97 25.40
C ALA A 102 3.56 16.04 25.55
N GLY A 103 4.23 16.99 24.90
CA GLY A 103 5.69 17.10 24.94
C GLY A 103 6.43 16.00 24.19
N VAL A 104 5.81 15.45 23.14
CA VAL A 104 6.43 14.47 22.25
C VAL A 104 7.73 15.06 21.67
N GLN A 105 8.79 14.28 21.69
CA GLN A 105 10.13 14.73 21.29
C GLN A 105 10.32 14.69 19.77
N ARG A 106 9.57 13.84 19.04
CA ARG A 106 9.69 13.68 17.61
C ARG A 106 8.43 13.13 16.95
N ILE A 107 8.15 13.66 15.75
CA ILE A 107 7.21 13.05 14.81
C ILE A 107 8.00 12.54 13.61
N VAL A 108 7.70 11.32 13.15
CA VAL A 108 8.21 10.74 11.90
C VAL A 108 7.04 10.47 10.98
N TYR A 109 7.11 10.99 9.77
CA TYR A 109 6.08 10.82 8.74
C TYR A 109 6.69 10.23 7.48
N LEU A 110 6.02 9.24 6.88
CA LEU A 110 6.41 8.68 5.59
C LEU A 110 5.53 9.28 4.50
N SER A 111 6.13 10.09 3.64
CA SER A 111 5.51 10.75 2.49
C SER A 111 5.94 10.07 1.18
N GLY A 112 5.68 10.69 0.05
CA GLY A 112 6.11 10.26 -1.27
C GLY A 112 6.97 11.30 -1.97
N LEU A 113 7.99 10.84 -2.72
CA LEU A 113 8.79 11.69 -3.60
C LEU A 113 7.90 12.46 -4.56
N HIS A 114 8.17 13.74 -4.73
CA HIS A 114 7.42 14.61 -5.63
C HIS A 114 8.34 15.68 -6.23
N PRO A 115 8.11 16.13 -7.47
CA PRO A 115 8.88 17.22 -8.04
C PRO A 115 8.48 18.57 -7.42
N GLU A 116 9.46 19.43 -7.21
CA GLU A 116 9.22 20.81 -6.77
C GLU A 116 8.68 21.72 -7.90
N GLY A 117 7.90 22.72 -7.54
CA GLY A 117 7.44 23.77 -8.46
C GLY A 117 6.44 23.34 -9.53
N GLN A 118 5.88 22.14 -9.46
CA GLN A 118 4.88 21.61 -10.38
C GLN A 118 3.51 21.45 -9.72
N ARG A 119 2.45 21.44 -10.55
CA ARG A 119 1.12 21.10 -10.06
C ARG A 119 1.03 19.60 -9.79
N LEU A 120 0.98 19.22 -8.53
CA LEU A 120 0.93 17.82 -8.10
C LEU A 120 -0.43 17.17 -8.33
N SER A 121 -0.44 15.84 -8.43
CA SER A 121 -1.67 15.05 -8.33
C SER A 121 -2.34 15.24 -6.96
N LYS A 122 -3.66 14.99 -6.86
CA LYS A 122 -4.39 15.11 -5.57
C LYS A 122 -3.70 14.28 -4.46
N HIS A 123 -3.19 13.11 -4.80
CA HIS A 123 -2.50 12.22 -3.88
C HIS A 123 -1.19 12.83 -3.35
N LEU A 124 -0.29 13.26 -4.25
CA LEU A 124 0.97 13.88 -3.84
C LEU A 124 0.74 15.20 -3.10
N ALA A 125 -0.22 16.02 -3.56
CA ALA A 125 -0.56 17.27 -2.88
C ALA A 125 -1.07 17.03 -1.45
N SER A 126 -1.88 15.99 -1.19
CA SER A 126 -2.29 15.62 0.16
C SER A 126 -1.11 15.21 1.03
N ARG A 127 -0.17 14.43 0.48
CA ARG A 127 1.04 14.00 1.21
C ARG A 127 1.91 15.18 1.62
N VAL A 128 2.12 16.12 0.71
CA VAL A 128 2.88 17.36 1.00
C VAL A 128 2.16 18.17 2.07
N ALA A 129 0.85 18.41 1.94
CA ALA A 129 0.09 19.18 2.92
C ALA A 129 0.11 18.56 4.33
N VAL A 130 0.02 17.23 4.44
CA VAL A 130 0.20 16.51 5.72
C VAL A 130 1.60 16.74 6.28
N GLY A 131 2.64 16.61 5.45
CA GLY A 131 4.03 16.88 5.84
C GLY A 131 4.22 18.30 6.36
N GLU A 132 3.67 19.31 5.66
CA GLU A 132 3.73 20.73 6.06
C GLU A 132 3.07 20.98 7.42
N VAL A 133 1.88 20.38 7.67
CA VAL A 133 1.19 20.49 8.96
C VAL A 133 2.03 19.91 10.10
N LEU A 134 2.64 18.76 9.89
CA LEU A 134 3.46 18.11 10.89
C LEU A 134 4.77 18.90 11.14
N LEU A 135 5.42 19.41 10.09
CA LEU A 135 6.58 20.27 10.20
C LEU A 135 6.26 21.58 10.94
N ALA A 136 5.10 22.16 10.70
CA ALA A 136 4.67 23.39 11.39
C ALA A 136 4.19 23.17 12.84
N SER A 137 4.13 21.94 13.34
CA SER A 137 3.61 21.59 14.67
C SER A 137 4.38 22.23 15.84
N GLY A 138 5.66 22.56 15.63
CA GLY A 138 6.59 22.96 16.69
C GLY A 138 7.22 21.78 17.44
N VAL A 139 6.93 20.52 17.02
CA VAL A 139 7.63 19.30 17.45
C VAL A 139 8.69 18.98 16.39
N PRO A 140 9.93 18.60 16.75
CA PRO A 140 10.93 18.13 15.80
C PRO A 140 10.35 17.03 14.93
N THR A 141 10.32 17.24 13.60
CA THR A 141 9.63 16.36 12.67
C THR A 141 10.56 15.94 11.54
N ILE A 142 10.61 14.64 11.24
CA ILE A 142 11.29 14.07 10.08
C ILE A 142 10.21 13.58 9.12
N VAL A 143 10.17 14.16 7.94
CA VAL A 143 9.36 13.68 6.81
C VAL A 143 10.28 12.90 5.88
N LEU A 144 10.05 11.61 5.72
CA LEU A 144 10.76 10.77 4.76
C LEU A 144 9.93 10.69 3.48
N GLU A 145 10.44 11.24 2.40
CA GLU A 145 9.78 11.25 1.09
C GLU A 145 10.29 10.08 0.26
N ALA A 146 9.50 9.02 0.21
CA ALA A 146 9.91 7.76 -0.37
C ALA A 146 9.48 7.62 -1.84
N GLY A 147 10.33 7.00 -2.65
CA GLY A 147 9.94 6.46 -3.94
C GLY A 147 8.94 5.32 -3.85
N ILE A 148 8.64 4.68 -4.97
CA ILE A 148 7.77 3.50 -4.98
C ILE A 148 8.35 2.40 -4.10
N VAL A 149 7.61 2.00 -3.06
CA VAL A 149 8.06 0.96 -2.13
C VAL A 149 7.85 -0.42 -2.74
N ILE A 150 8.95 -1.15 -2.91
CA ILE A 150 8.98 -2.52 -3.46
C ILE A 150 9.08 -3.55 -2.34
N GLY A 151 8.10 -4.43 -2.29
CA GLY A 151 8.04 -5.54 -1.34
C GLY A 151 6.72 -6.30 -1.43
N SER A 152 6.70 -7.55 -1.00
CA SER A 152 5.51 -8.41 -0.99
C SER A 152 4.36 -7.75 -0.23
N GLY A 153 3.16 -7.75 -0.78
CA GLY A 153 1.99 -7.11 -0.17
C GLY A 153 1.93 -5.59 -0.28
N SER A 154 2.88 -4.90 -0.94
CA SER A 154 2.75 -3.49 -1.28
C SER A 154 1.76 -3.30 -2.43
N ALA A 155 0.84 -2.33 -2.32
CA ALA A 155 -0.12 -2.06 -3.39
C ALA A 155 0.55 -1.73 -4.74
N SER A 156 1.63 -0.95 -4.71
CA SER A 156 2.39 -0.60 -5.91
C SER A 156 3.10 -1.82 -6.52
N PHE A 157 3.70 -2.66 -5.68
CA PHE A 157 4.35 -3.90 -6.14
C PHE A 157 3.32 -4.87 -6.71
N GLU A 158 2.16 -5.04 -6.06
CA GLU A 158 1.09 -5.91 -6.55
C GLU A 158 0.53 -5.43 -7.90
N MET A 159 0.40 -4.11 -8.11
CA MET A 159 0.02 -3.59 -9.44
C MET A 159 1.07 -3.93 -10.51
N ILE A 160 2.36 -3.73 -10.23
CA ILE A 160 3.45 -4.06 -11.15
C ILE A 160 3.42 -5.55 -11.47
N ARG A 161 3.29 -6.40 -10.44
CA ARG A 161 3.23 -7.84 -10.54
C ARG A 161 2.10 -8.29 -11.45
N HIS A 162 0.85 -7.98 -11.07
CA HIS A 162 -0.33 -8.46 -11.81
C HIS A 162 -0.39 -7.92 -13.23
N LEU A 163 -0.07 -6.64 -13.47
CA LEU A 163 -0.01 -6.11 -14.83
C LEU A 163 1.01 -6.86 -15.69
N THR A 164 2.18 -7.18 -15.11
CA THR A 164 3.24 -7.86 -15.86
C THR A 164 2.95 -9.35 -16.07
N GLU A 165 2.34 -10.03 -15.09
CA GLU A 165 2.01 -11.46 -15.20
C GLU A 165 0.86 -11.71 -16.17
N VAL A 166 -0.19 -10.88 -16.13
CA VAL A 166 -1.41 -11.09 -16.90
C VAL A 166 -1.29 -10.58 -18.34
N LEU A 167 -0.58 -9.47 -18.57
CA LEU A 167 -0.55 -8.84 -19.89
C LEU A 167 0.68 -9.27 -20.70
N PRO A 168 0.53 -10.04 -21.80
CA PRO A 168 1.64 -10.37 -22.69
C PRO A 168 2.14 -9.16 -23.49
N TYR A 169 1.30 -8.15 -23.66
CA TYR A 169 1.55 -6.88 -24.33
C TYR A 169 0.92 -5.75 -23.51
N MET A 170 1.64 -4.66 -23.31
CA MET A 170 1.18 -3.56 -22.46
C MET A 170 0.91 -2.29 -23.28
N PRO A 171 -0.36 -2.02 -23.65
CA PRO A 171 -0.74 -0.68 -24.03
C PRO A 171 -0.64 0.23 -22.78
N ALA A 172 0.24 1.21 -22.80
CA ALA A 172 0.51 2.05 -21.64
C ALA A 172 0.30 3.53 -21.97
N PRO A 173 -0.07 4.37 -20.99
CA PRO A 173 -0.10 5.82 -21.16
C PRO A 173 1.32 6.37 -21.40
N ARG A 174 1.41 7.62 -21.93
CA ARG A 174 2.70 8.26 -22.21
C ARG A 174 3.62 8.40 -20.99
N TRP A 175 3.03 8.54 -19.78
CA TRP A 175 3.76 8.64 -18.52
C TRP A 175 4.51 7.36 -18.13
N VAL A 176 4.33 6.23 -18.81
CA VAL A 176 5.20 5.04 -18.65
C VAL A 176 6.69 5.35 -18.92
N ARG A 177 6.97 6.49 -19.55
CA ARG A 177 8.32 6.99 -19.81
C ARG A 177 8.90 7.86 -18.69
N ASN A 178 8.06 8.27 -17.71
CA ASN A 178 8.50 9.06 -16.59
C ASN A 178 9.47 8.26 -15.70
N PHE A 179 10.34 8.99 -15.03
CA PHE A 179 11.31 8.41 -14.13
C PHE A 179 10.74 8.19 -12.74
N VAL A 180 11.22 7.14 -12.12
CA VAL A 180 10.89 6.77 -10.74
C VAL A 180 12.13 6.17 -10.10
N GLN A 181 12.28 6.37 -8.80
CA GLN A 181 13.35 5.80 -8.00
C GLN A 181 12.78 4.87 -6.95
N PRO A 182 12.57 3.57 -7.28
CA PRO A 182 11.99 2.60 -6.35
C PRO A 182 12.90 2.38 -5.14
N ILE A 183 12.31 2.12 -3.97
CA ILE A 183 13.02 1.78 -2.76
C ILE A 183 12.53 0.45 -2.19
N ALA A 184 13.41 -0.42 -1.71
CA ALA A 184 13.02 -1.66 -1.07
C ALA A 184 12.38 -1.39 0.29
N ILE A 185 11.34 -2.15 0.66
CA ILE A 185 10.68 -2.02 1.97
C ILE A 185 11.67 -2.17 3.13
N ARG A 186 12.67 -3.04 3.02
CA ARG A 186 13.70 -3.20 4.05
C ARG A 186 14.49 -1.92 4.28
N ASP A 187 14.76 -1.16 3.23
CA ASP A 187 15.53 0.08 3.30
C ASP A 187 14.65 1.23 3.86
N VAL A 188 13.35 1.28 3.49
CA VAL A 188 12.39 2.18 4.15
C VAL A 188 12.33 1.93 5.64
N LEU A 189 12.28 0.65 6.07
CA LEU A 189 12.23 0.28 7.48
C LEU A 189 13.53 0.63 8.20
N HIS A 190 14.69 0.51 7.55
CA HIS A 190 15.96 0.99 8.08
C HIS A 190 15.91 2.48 8.43
N TYR A 191 15.48 3.32 7.47
CA TYR A 191 15.34 4.76 7.71
C TYR A 191 14.30 5.07 8.80
N LEU A 192 13.16 4.38 8.82
CA LEU A 192 12.14 4.60 9.84
C LEU A 192 12.64 4.22 11.24
N VAL A 193 13.24 3.05 11.42
CA VAL A 193 13.75 2.63 12.74
C VAL A 193 14.83 3.59 13.22
N ALA A 194 15.79 3.95 12.36
CA ALA A 194 16.85 4.88 12.71
C ALA A 194 16.31 6.29 13.02
N ALA A 195 15.24 6.74 12.36
CA ALA A 195 14.62 8.03 12.63
C ALA A 195 14.08 8.18 14.07
N ALA A 196 13.80 7.07 14.75
CA ALA A 196 13.43 7.10 16.17
C ALA A 196 14.56 7.62 17.06
N GLU A 197 15.82 7.44 16.66
CA GLU A 197 17.00 7.71 17.50
C GLU A 197 17.83 8.93 17.06
N VAL A 198 17.48 9.54 15.92
CA VAL A 198 18.16 10.74 15.40
C VAL A 198 18.16 11.87 16.44
N PRO A 199 19.21 12.71 16.55
CA PRO A 199 19.26 13.86 17.45
C PRO A 199 18.05 14.79 17.34
N GLY A 200 17.65 15.42 18.45
CA GLY A 200 16.41 16.18 18.57
C GLY A 200 16.34 17.45 17.69
N ASP A 201 17.47 17.96 17.24
CA ASP A 201 17.60 19.15 16.38
C ASP A 201 17.34 18.86 14.89
N VAL A 202 17.31 17.59 14.49
CA VAL A 202 17.01 17.22 13.11
C VAL A 202 15.52 17.40 12.82
N HIS A 203 15.25 18.30 11.87
CA HIS A 203 13.90 18.69 11.47
C HIS A 203 13.88 19.03 9.97
N GLY A 204 12.93 18.48 9.23
CA GLY A 204 12.78 18.74 7.80
C GLY A 204 12.24 17.55 7.00
N ALA A 205 12.08 17.77 5.69
CA ALA A 205 11.78 16.75 4.72
C ALA A 205 13.08 16.23 4.10
N PHE A 206 13.13 14.93 3.84
CA PHE A 206 14.30 14.21 3.33
C PHE A 206 13.88 13.18 2.30
N ASP A 207 14.50 13.22 1.13
CA ASP A 207 14.28 12.24 0.10
C ASP A 207 14.93 10.90 0.45
N ILE A 208 14.18 9.81 0.22
CA ILE A 208 14.71 8.44 0.29
C ILE A 208 14.32 7.65 -0.96
N GLY A 209 15.32 7.05 -1.62
CA GLY A 209 15.14 6.26 -2.83
C GLY A 209 16.14 5.13 -2.87
N GLY A 210 15.88 4.10 -3.66
CA GLY A 210 16.88 3.07 -3.95
C GLY A 210 17.99 3.59 -4.87
N PRO A 211 18.99 2.75 -5.19
CA PRO A 211 20.12 3.18 -6.04
C PRO A 211 19.77 3.30 -7.52
N ASP A 212 18.60 2.78 -7.94
CA ASP A 212 18.25 2.70 -9.36
C ASP A 212 17.20 3.76 -9.73
N VAL A 213 17.52 4.63 -10.69
CA VAL A 213 16.57 5.52 -11.35
C VAL A 213 16.08 4.85 -12.64
N LEU A 214 14.79 4.53 -12.71
CA LEU A 214 14.21 3.72 -13.77
C LEU A 214 12.99 4.43 -14.39
N ARG A 215 12.67 4.08 -15.63
CA ARG A 215 11.37 4.40 -16.20
C ARG A 215 10.35 3.33 -15.78
N TYR A 216 9.06 3.68 -15.70
CA TYR A 216 8.02 2.70 -15.35
C TYR A 216 8.05 1.46 -16.25
N GLY A 217 8.31 1.62 -17.54
CA GLY A 217 8.50 0.48 -18.44
C GLY A 217 9.66 -0.43 -18.07
N GLN A 218 10.77 0.14 -17.55
CA GLN A 218 11.90 -0.64 -17.06
C GLN A 218 11.59 -1.34 -15.73
N VAL A 219 10.79 -0.70 -14.87
CA VAL A 219 10.28 -1.33 -13.63
C VAL A 219 9.48 -2.59 -13.97
N MET A 220 8.50 -2.51 -14.89
CA MET A 220 7.70 -3.65 -15.31
C MET A 220 8.57 -4.76 -15.93
N ASN A 221 9.47 -4.42 -16.83
CA ASN A 221 10.36 -5.40 -17.48
C ASN A 221 11.42 -5.95 -16.53
N GLY A 222 11.88 -5.17 -15.56
CA GLY A 222 12.74 -5.66 -14.49
C GLY A 222 12.05 -6.70 -13.63
N TYR A 223 10.75 -6.49 -13.31
CA TYR A 223 9.93 -7.52 -12.67
C TYR A 223 9.81 -8.78 -13.53
N ALA A 224 9.48 -8.65 -14.82
CA ALA A 224 9.33 -9.79 -15.73
C ALA A 224 10.58 -10.68 -15.71
N VAL A 225 11.76 -10.10 -15.81
CA VAL A 225 13.05 -10.83 -15.79
C VAL A 225 13.22 -11.61 -14.48
N GLU A 226 12.98 -10.99 -13.33
CA GLU A 226 13.13 -11.66 -12.01
C GLU A 226 12.06 -12.72 -11.75
N ALA A 227 10.88 -12.56 -12.35
CA ALA A 227 9.80 -13.56 -12.31
C ALA A 227 10.00 -14.74 -13.30
N GLY A 228 11.03 -14.68 -14.15
CA GLY A 228 11.26 -15.69 -15.21
C GLY A 228 10.32 -15.57 -16.40
N LEU A 229 9.72 -14.39 -16.59
CA LEU A 229 8.80 -14.10 -17.69
C LEU A 229 9.52 -13.41 -18.86
N PRO A 230 9.03 -13.57 -20.12
CA PRO A 230 9.50 -12.76 -21.22
C PRO A 230 9.29 -11.27 -20.96
N GLN A 231 10.20 -10.44 -21.43
CA GLN A 231 9.99 -8.99 -21.41
C GLN A 231 8.74 -8.61 -22.19
N ARG A 232 8.00 -7.65 -21.66
CA ARG A 232 6.72 -7.21 -22.23
C ARG A 232 6.96 -6.08 -23.22
N PRO A 233 6.51 -6.20 -24.48
CA PRO A 233 6.45 -5.05 -25.38
C PRO A 233 5.51 -3.99 -24.81
N ILE A 234 6.02 -2.78 -24.60
CA ILE A 234 5.26 -1.66 -24.04
C ILE A 234 5.05 -0.63 -25.13
N ALA A 235 3.81 -0.39 -25.51
CA ALA A 235 3.45 0.64 -26.49
C ALA A 235 2.78 1.84 -25.81
N PRO A 236 3.46 3.00 -25.78
CA PRO A 236 2.87 4.22 -25.26
C PRO A 236 1.76 4.74 -26.16
N LEU A 237 0.52 4.75 -25.66
CA LEU A 237 -0.64 5.26 -26.37
C LEU A 237 -0.99 6.69 -25.92
N PRO A 238 -1.21 7.63 -26.86
CA PRO A 238 -1.47 9.03 -26.52
C PRO A 238 -2.85 9.27 -25.88
N VAL A 239 -3.77 8.32 -26.02
CA VAL A 239 -5.20 8.48 -25.69
C VAL A 239 -5.55 7.94 -24.30
N LEU A 240 -4.64 7.21 -23.63
CA LEU A 240 -4.90 6.65 -22.33
C LEU A 240 -4.78 7.72 -21.23
N THR A 241 -5.92 8.25 -20.81
CA THR A 241 -6.02 9.15 -19.66
C THR A 241 -5.82 8.38 -18.35
N PRO A 242 -5.45 9.04 -17.24
CA PRO A 242 -5.36 8.39 -15.92
C PRO A 242 -6.66 7.69 -15.50
N TRP A 243 -7.80 8.26 -15.89
CA TRP A 243 -9.11 7.66 -15.62
C TRP A 243 -9.30 6.33 -16.36
N LEU A 244 -9.03 6.29 -17.67
CA LEU A 244 -9.08 5.04 -18.46
C LEU A 244 -8.08 4.01 -17.95
N ALA A 245 -6.85 4.44 -17.65
CA ALA A 245 -5.82 3.57 -17.08
C ALA A 245 -6.27 2.95 -15.76
N SER A 246 -6.94 3.71 -14.89
CA SER A 246 -7.43 3.18 -13.60
C SER A 246 -8.54 2.16 -13.76
N GLN A 247 -9.44 2.33 -14.75
CA GLN A 247 -10.46 1.33 -15.06
C GLN A 247 -9.82 0.02 -15.52
N TRP A 248 -8.82 0.13 -16.40
CA TRP A 248 -8.08 -1.02 -16.89
C TRP A 248 -7.33 -1.75 -15.77
N VAL A 249 -6.62 -1.01 -14.92
CA VAL A 249 -5.90 -1.58 -13.76
C VAL A 249 -6.87 -2.30 -12.82
N ASN A 250 -8.03 -1.74 -12.53
CA ASN A 250 -9.05 -2.38 -11.69
C ASN A 250 -9.63 -3.66 -12.32
N LEU A 251 -9.65 -3.75 -13.65
CA LEU A 251 -10.10 -4.97 -14.36
C LEU A 251 -9.04 -6.09 -14.32
N VAL A 252 -7.76 -5.71 -14.42
CA VAL A 252 -6.65 -6.65 -14.62
C VAL A 252 -5.92 -6.99 -13.31
N THR A 253 -6.08 -6.18 -12.26
CA THR A 253 -5.40 -6.39 -10.98
C THR A 253 -6.41 -6.49 -9.83
N PRO A 254 -6.06 -7.16 -8.70
CA PRO A 254 -6.89 -7.21 -7.51
C PRO A 254 -6.89 -5.91 -6.71
N VAL A 255 -6.15 -4.87 -7.15
CA VAL A 255 -6.07 -3.59 -6.44
C VAL A 255 -7.31 -2.74 -6.75
N PRO A 256 -8.13 -2.40 -5.74
CA PRO A 256 -9.34 -1.62 -5.94
C PRO A 256 -9.06 -0.27 -6.59
N ARG A 257 -9.98 0.19 -7.44
CA ARG A 257 -9.88 1.49 -8.11
C ARG A 257 -9.63 2.65 -7.15
N ALA A 258 -10.20 2.61 -5.95
CA ALA A 258 -10.02 3.65 -4.93
C ALA A 258 -8.54 3.82 -4.52
N ILE A 259 -7.75 2.75 -4.57
CA ILE A 259 -6.31 2.77 -4.30
C ILE A 259 -5.53 2.99 -5.59
N ALA A 260 -5.90 2.34 -6.69
CA ALA A 260 -5.20 2.44 -7.97
C ALA A 260 -5.22 3.87 -8.55
N MET A 261 -6.35 4.58 -8.48
CA MET A 261 -6.50 5.94 -9.03
C MET A 261 -5.49 6.95 -8.44
N PRO A 262 -5.38 7.12 -7.10
CA PRO A 262 -4.39 8.00 -6.51
C PRO A 262 -2.96 7.63 -6.89
N LEU A 263 -2.62 6.34 -6.87
CA LEU A 263 -1.30 5.86 -7.23
C LEU A 263 -0.97 6.15 -8.69
N ILE A 264 -1.89 5.87 -9.64
CA ILE A 264 -1.72 6.19 -11.06
C ILE A 264 -1.55 7.71 -11.26
N GLY A 265 -2.27 8.54 -10.49
CA GLY A 265 -2.10 9.98 -10.53
C GLY A 265 -0.68 10.44 -10.22
N SER A 266 0.02 9.75 -9.32
CA SER A 266 1.42 10.05 -8.98
C SER A 266 2.40 9.69 -10.11
N LEU A 267 2.05 8.74 -11.00
CA LEU A 267 2.87 8.34 -12.13
C LEU A 267 2.99 9.42 -13.21
N LEU A 268 2.17 10.47 -13.15
CA LEU A 268 2.22 11.59 -14.08
C LEU A 268 3.48 12.44 -13.96
N HIS A 269 4.22 12.27 -12.87
CA HIS A 269 5.40 13.04 -12.52
C HIS A 269 6.65 12.16 -12.49
N ASP A 270 7.80 12.77 -12.73
CA ASP A 270 9.08 12.16 -12.37
C ASP A 270 9.22 12.23 -10.85
N CYS A 271 9.38 11.08 -10.22
CA CYS A 271 9.50 10.96 -8.77
C CYS A 271 10.86 10.33 -8.46
N VAL A 272 11.87 11.16 -8.40
CA VAL A 272 13.28 10.79 -8.16
C VAL A 272 13.85 11.59 -6.99
N VAL A 273 14.87 11.08 -6.34
CA VAL A 273 15.61 11.77 -5.29
C VAL A 273 16.29 13.00 -5.88
N GLU A 274 16.01 14.15 -5.35
CA GLU A 274 16.63 15.41 -5.76
C GLU A 274 17.80 15.79 -4.84
N GLU A 275 17.80 15.24 -3.58
CA GLU A 275 18.83 15.56 -2.60
C GLU A 275 19.16 14.35 -1.71
N HIS A 276 20.35 14.33 -1.14
CA HIS A 276 20.87 13.24 -0.30
C HIS A 276 21.23 13.70 1.13
N ARG A 277 20.50 14.69 1.67
CA ARG A 277 20.75 15.21 3.03
C ARG A 277 20.51 14.15 4.11
N ILE A 278 19.64 13.18 3.82
CA ILE A 278 19.33 12.08 4.75
C ILE A 278 20.58 11.28 5.10
N ASP A 279 21.51 11.06 4.18
CA ASP A 279 22.70 10.23 4.37
C ASP A 279 23.65 10.80 5.45
N ARG A 280 23.56 12.11 5.73
CA ARG A 280 24.31 12.75 6.83
C ARG A 280 23.66 12.54 8.19
N VAL A 281 22.38 12.20 8.22
CA VAL A 281 21.56 12.04 9.43
C VAL A 281 21.37 10.57 9.75
N ILE A 282 21.03 9.79 8.74
CA ILE A 282 20.81 8.35 8.79
C ILE A 282 21.61 7.74 7.63
N PRO A 283 22.80 7.20 7.89
CA PRO A 283 23.60 6.56 6.84
C PRO A 283 22.84 5.37 6.24
N PRO A 284 23.07 5.07 4.95
CA PRO A 284 22.56 3.85 4.33
C PRO A 284 22.94 2.59 5.14
N PRO A 285 22.17 1.50 5.05
CA PRO A 285 22.47 0.25 5.73
C PRO A 285 23.82 -0.31 5.29
N GLU A 286 24.46 -1.12 6.15
CA GLU A 286 25.69 -1.83 5.81
C GLU A 286 25.48 -2.66 4.54
N GLY A 287 26.38 -2.49 3.58
CA GLY A 287 26.27 -3.08 2.24
C GLY A 287 25.48 -2.23 1.23
N GLY A 288 24.99 -1.05 1.63
CA GLY A 288 24.28 -0.11 0.78
C GLY A 288 22.79 -0.43 0.60
N LEU A 289 22.11 0.43 -0.14
CA LEU A 289 20.68 0.28 -0.44
C LEU A 289 20.44 -0.86 -1.45
N THR A 290 19.29 -1.51 -1.33
CA THR A 290 18.90 -2.63 -2.17
C THR A 290 18.49 -2.14 -3.56
N GLY A 291 19.16 -2.60 -4.61
CA GLY A 291 18.77 -2.32 -5.99
C GLY A 291 17.39 -2.91 -6.33
N TYR A 292 16.71 -2.31 -7.30
CA TYR A 292 15.35 -2.66 -7.70
C TYR A 292 15.16 -4.16 -7.95
N ARG A 293 16.04 -4.77 -8.75
CA ARG A 293 15.97 -6.21 -9.05
C ARG A 293 16.14 -7.07 -7.80
N GLY A 294 17.02 -6.67 -6.88
CA GLY A 294 17.20 -7.31 -5.59
C GLY A 294 15.93 -7.25 -4.74
N ALA A 295 15.29 -6.07 -4.68
CA ALA A 295 14.02 -5.88 -3.98
C ALA A 295 12.91 -6.77 -4.56
N VAL A 296 12.82 -6.88 -5.89
CA VAL A 296 11.85 -7.77 -6.57
C VAL A 296 12.11 -9.24 -6.22
N ARG A 297 13.37 -9.71 -6.27
CA ARG A 297 13.71 -11.10 -5.88
C ARG A 297 13.30 -11.41 -4.45
N LEU A 298 13.57 -10.52 -3.51
CA LEU A 298 13.16 -10.67 -2.11
C LEU A 298 11.64 -10.73 -1.97
N ALA A 299 10.91 -9.86 -2.67
CA ALA A 299 9.45 -9.85 -2.66
C ALA A 299 8.87 -11.15 -3.24
N LEU A 300 9.37 -11.62 -4.38
CA LEU A 300 8.96 -12.89 -5.00
C LEU A 300 9.27 -14.10 -4.12
N ALA A 301 10.39 -14.10 -3.41
CA ALA A 301 10.73 -15.17 -2.47
C ALA A 301 9.71 -15.25 -1.33
N ARG A 302 9.32 -14.11 -0.74
CA ARG A 302 8.28 -14.03 0.30
C ARG A 302 6.90 -14.45 -0.22
N GLU A 303 6.53 -14.05 -1.44
CA GLU A 303 5.28 -14.48 -2.08
C GLU A 303 5.24 -16.01 -2.27
N ARG A 304 6.34 -16.62 -2.71
CA ARG A 304 6.43 -18.07 -2.91
C ARG A 304 6.39 -18.88 -1.61
N SER A 305 6.98 -18.35 -0.54
CA SER A 305 6.95 -19.01 0.77
C SER A 305 5.63 -18.80 1.52
N GLY A 306 4.76 -17.89 1.05
CA GLY A 306 3.53 -17.51 1.76
C GLY A 306 3.78 -16.68 3.02
N ASP A 307 5.04 -16.27 3.28
CA ASP A 307 5.46 -15.51 4.45
C ASP A 307 5.34 -14.00 4.17
N ILE A 308 4.11 -13.50 4.14
CA ILE A 308 3.79 -12.10 3.93
C ILE A 308 3.46 -11.47 5.27
N GLU A 309 4.41 -10.75 5.86
CA GLU A 309 4.29 -10.13 7.19
C GLU A 309 3.11 -9.15 7.28
N SER A 310 2.85 -8.39 6.23
CA SER A 310 1.75 -7.42 6.14
C SER A 310 1.39 -7.14 4.68
N SER A 311 0.16 -6.69 4.45
CA SER A 311 -0.32 -6.34 3.12
C SER A 311 -1.08 -5.02 3.15
N TRP A 312 -1.18 -4.33 2.01
CA TRP A 312 -2.07 -3.19 1.84
C TRP A 312 -3.53 -3.54 2.16
N ARG A 313 -3.92 -4.81 2.00
CA ARG A 313 -5.25 -5.34 2.33
C ARG A 313 -5.53 -5.33 3.84
N SER A 314 -4.49 -5.36 4.66
CA SER A 314 -4.63 -5.32 6.12
C SER A 314 -5.00 -3.91 6.63
N ALA A 315 -4.83 -2.87 5.81
CA ALA A 315 -5.20 -1.52 6.18
C ALA A 315 -6.72 -1.41 6.38
N SER A 316 -7.13 -0.88 7.54
CA SER A 316 -8.54 -0.67 7.86
C SER A 316 -9.14 0.42 6.98
N SER A 317 -10.23 0.13 6.28
CA SER A 317 -11.10 1.14 5.68
C SER A 317 -12.41 1.23 6.46
N ALA A 318 -12.86 2.45 6.76
CA ALA A 318 -14.12 2.64 7.48
C ALA A 318 -15.28 2.04 6.67
N GLY A 319 -16.06 1.15 7.29
CA GLY A 319 -17.28 0.60 6.72
C GLY A 319 -17.10 -0.55 5.73
N ALA A 320 -15.93 -1.15 5.61
CA ALA A 320 -15.76 -2.38 4.84
C ALA A 320 -16.03 -3.61 5.73
N PRO A 321 -17.18 -4.27 5.60
CA PRO A 321 -17.55 -5.40 6.46
C PRO A 321 -16.73 -6.68 6.18
N SER A 322 -15.95 -6.69 5.10
CA SER A 322 -15.22 -7.85 4.59
C SER A 322 -13.74 -7.58 4.34
N ASP A 323 -13.13 -6.71 5.14
CA ASP A 323 -11.69 -6.48 5.05
C ASP A 323 -10.91 -7.77 5.40
N PRO A 324 -10.06 -8.30 4.49
CA PRO A 324 -9.31 -9.52 4.76
C PRO A 324 -8.31 -9.32 5.88
N LEU A 325 -8.21 -10.30 6.76
CA LEU A 325 -7.14 -10.42 7.75
C LEU A 325 -5.84 -10.89 7.05
N PRO A 326 -4.65 -10.69 7.64
CA PRO A 326 -3.39 -11.21 7.09
C PRO A 326 -3.38 -12.73 6.89
N SER A 327 -4.16 -13.47 7.70
CA SER A 327 -4.34 -14.92 7.63
C SER A 327 -5.32 -15.37 6.54
N ASP A 328 -6.07 -14.44 5.96
CA ASP A 328 -7.10 -14.79 4.99
C ASP A 328 -6.50 -15.20 3.63
N PRO A 329 -7.16 -16.13 2.91
CA PRO A 329 -6.75 -16.49 1.57
C PRO A 329 -6.76 -15.27 0.62
N LYS A 330 -5.96 -15.30 -0.44
CA LYS A 330 -5.84 -14.19 -1.42
C LYS A 330 -7.17 -13.76 -2.07
N TRP A 331 -8.17 -14.63 -2.08
CA TRP A 331 -9.51 -14.37 -2.64
C TRP A 331 -10.50 -13.79 -1.61
N SER A 332 -10.16 -13.75 -0.33
CA SER A 332 -11.01 -13.17 0.70
C SER A 332 -11.00 -11.63 0.67
N GLY A 333 -11.99 -11.01 1.28
CA GLY A 333 -12.07 -9.56 1.42
C GLY A 333 -12.66 -8.82 0.20
N SER A 334 -13.22 -9.52 -0.77
CA SER A 334 -14.14 -8.90 -1.73
C SER A 334 -15.48 -8.57 -1.07
N THR A 335 -16.20 -7.61 -1.61
CA THR A 335 -17.59 -7.35 -1.19
C THR A 335 -18.40 -8.64 -1.30
N VAL A 336 -18.92 -9.11 -0.17
CA VAL A 336 -19.85 -10.26 -0.17
C VAL A 336 -21.15 -9.80 -0.81
N MET A 337 -21.41 -10.27 -2.01
CA MET A 337 -22.72 -10.13 -2.64
C MET A 337 -23.52 -11.38 -2.31
N GLU A 338 -24.56 -11.23 -1.52
CA GLU A 338 -25.48 -12.32 -1.21
C GLU A 338 -26.66 -12.28 -2.18
N ASP A 339 -26.83 -13.31 -3.00
CA ASP A 339 -28.02 -13.56 -3.81
C ASP A 339 -28.61 -14.91 -3.41
N ALA A 340 -29.52 -14.90 -2.47
CA ALA A 340 -30.23 -16.09 -2.01
C ALA A 340 -31.58 -16.19 -2.72
N ARG A 341 -31.78 -17.29 -3.45
CA ARG A 341 -33.04 -17.58 -4.16
C ARG A 341 -33.49 -18.99 -3.88
N GLU A 342 -34.75 -19.16 -3.55
CA GLU A 342 -35.34 -20.47 -3.32
C GLU A 342 -36.36 -20.81 -4.41
N ARG A 343 -36.36 -22.07 -4.83
CA ARG A 343 -37.37 -22.64 -5.74
C ARG A 343 -37.71 -24.04 -5.27
N VAL A 344 -39.00 -24.33 -5.22
CA VAL A 344 -39.50 -25.66 -4.96
C VAL A 344 -39.63 -26.41 -6.28
N THR A 345 -39.14 -27.64 -6.34
CA THR A 345 -39.22 -28.52 -7.51
C THR A 345 -39.74 -29.91 -7.08
N SER A 346 -40.41 -30.59 -7.98
CA SER A 346 -40.82 -32.00 -7.83
C SER A 346 -39.75 -32.98 -8.34
N ALA A 347 -38.61 -32.48 -8.87
CA ALA A 347 -37.53 -33.32 -9.32
C ALA A 347 -36.79 -34.00 -8.15
N SER A 348 -36.23 -35.18 -8.36
CA SER A 348 -35.45 -35.84 -7.32
C SER A 348 -34.12 -35.06 -7.05
N PRO A 349 -33.55 -35.20 -5.83
CA PRO A 349 -32.28 -34.55 -5.49
C PRO A 349 -31.16 -34.88 -6.48
N GLU A 350 -31.11 -36.13 -6.99
CA GLU A 350 -30.11 -36.60 -7.94
C GLU A 350 -30.28 -35.93 -9.33
N ALA A 351 -31.53 -35.64 -9.71
CA ALA A 351 -31.83 -34.96 -10.96
C ALA A 351 -31.42 -33.49 -10.86
N VAL A 352 -31.68 -32.84 -9.73
CA VAL A 352 -31.24 -31.45 -9.45
C VAL A 352 -29.73 -31.37 -9.41
N TRP A 353 -29.07 -32.33 -8.71
CA TRP A 353 -27.60 -32.34 -8.60
C TRP A 353 -26.92 -32.47 -9.96
N ARG A 354 -27.41 -33.30 -10.84
CA ARG A 354 -26.87 -33.45 -12.22
C ARG A 354 -26.93 -32.13 -13.01
N VAL A 355 -27.93 -31.31 -12.77
CA VAL A 355 -28.01 -29.96 -13.38
C VAL A 355 -26.99 -29.01 -12.76
N VAL A 356 -26.90 -28.99 -11.44
CA VAL A 356 -25.95 -28.15 -10.71
C VAL A 356 -24.51 -28.50 -11.08
N GLU A 357 -24.16 -29.76 -11.08
CA GLU A 357 -22.83 -30.28 -11.44
C GLU A 357 -22.44 -29.97 -12.89
N SER A 358 -23.40 -29.78 -13.76
CA SER A 358 -23.19 -29.51 -15.17
C SER A 358 -23.08 -28.02 -15.52
N ILE A 359 -23.17 -27.12 -14.53
CA ILE A 359 -23.04 -25.69 -14.78
C ILE A 359 -21.57 -25.32 -15.05
N GLY A 360 -21.33 -24.62 -16.16
CA GLY A 360 -19.99 -24.26 -16.61
C GLY A 360 -19.36 -25.32 -17.53
N GLY A 361 -18.08 -25.21 -17.82
CA GLY A 361 -17.33 -26.12 -18.72
C GLY A 361 -17.95 -26.17 -20.12
N ASP A 362 -17.97 -27.38 -20.70
CA ASP A 362 -18.45 -27.62 -22.08
C ASP A 362 -19.94 -27.33 -22.27
N ARG A 363 -20.75 -27.37 -21.21
CA ARG A 363 -22.18 -27.04 -21.24
C ARG A 363 -22.51 -25.58 -21.07
N GLY A 364 -21.53 -24.76 -20.60
CA GLY A 364 -21.65 -23.34 -20.40
C GLY A 364 -22.66 -22.97 -19.30
N TRP A 365 -23.12 -21.72 -19.34
CA TRP A 365 -24.08 -21.17 -18.38
C TRP A 365 -25.48 -21.14 -18.98
N TYR A 366 -26.47 -21.52 -18.19
CA TYR A 366 -27.87 -21.60 -18.66
C TYR A 366 -28.53 -20.25 -18.91
N SER A 367 -27.94 -19.16 -18.42
CA SER A 367 -28.42 -17.78 -18.65
C SER A 367 -27.49 -17.03 -19.60
N VAL A 368 -28.05 -16.36 -20.58
CA VAL A 368 -27.36 -15.47 -21.54
C VAL A 368 -26.04 -16.04 -22.11
N PRO A 369 -26.07 -17.21 -22.82
CA PRO A 369 -24.86 -17.92 -23.26
C PRO A 369 -23.88 -17.06 -24.07
N LEU A 370 -24.40 -16.13 -24.90
CA LEU A 370 -23.57 -15.24 -25.72
C LEU A 370 -22.69 -14.33 -24.89
N LEU A 371 -23.22 -13.75 -23.79
CA LEU A 371 -22.42 -12.87 -22.93
C LEU A 371 -21.33 -13.65 -22.20
N TRP A 372 -21.61 -14.88 -21.79
CA TRP A 372 -20.62 -15.75 -21.17
C TRP A 372 -19.52 -16.17 -22.16
N SER A 373 -19.89 -16.44 -23.42
CA SER A 373 -18.89 -16.72 -24.47
C SER A 373 -17.99 -15.53 -24.75
N ILE A 374 -18.55 -14.31 -24.79
CA ILE A 374 -17.75 -13.09 -24.96
C ILE A 374 -16.82 -12.90 -23.77
N ARG A 375 -17.30 -13.10 -22.53
CA ARG A 375 -16.49 -13.02 -21.32
C ARG A 375 -15.37 -14.06 -21.32
N GLY A 376 -15.67 -15.32 -21.69
CA GLY A 376 -14.68 -16.38 -21.76
C GLY A 376 -13.61 -16.11 -22.82
N LEU A 377 -13.99 -15.52 -23.96
CA LEU A 377 -13.03 -15.07 -24.97
C LEU A 377 -12.15 -13.93 -24.44
N ALA A 378 -12.75 -12.95 -23.79
CA ALA A 378 -12.00 -11.84 -23.19
C ALA A 378 -11.03 -12.34 -22.11
N ASP A 379 -11.45 -13.29 -21.26
CA ASP A 379 -10.61 -13.93 -20.25
C ASP A 379 -9.40 -14.63 -20.87
N ARG A 380 -9.61 -15.41 -21.92
CA ARG A 380 -8.52 -16.07 -22.67
C ARG A 380 -7.53 -15.08 -23.30
N LEU A 381 -8.01 -13.96 -23.80
CA LEU A 381 -7.15 -12.91 -24.39
C LEU A 381 -6.21 -12.27 -23.37
N VAL A 382 -6.57 -12.28 -22.09
CA VAL A 382 -5.74 -11.78 -20.99
C VAL A 382 -5.01 -12.89 -20.22
N GLY A 383 -4.99 -14.11 -20.74
CA GLY A 383 -4.25 -15.25 -20.16
C GLY A 383 -5.02 -16.07 -19.12
N GLY A 384 -6.32 -15.87 -18.98
CA GLY A 384 -7.18 -16.70 -18.15
C GLY A 384 -7.54 -18.03 -18.82
N VAL A 385 -8.19 -18.91 -18.05
CA VAL A 385 -8.59 -20.28 -18.50
C VAL A 385 -9.84 -20.29 -19.38
N GLY A 386 -10.52 -19.18 -19.50
CA GLY A 386 -11.86 -19.09 -20.05
C GLY A 386 -12.91 -19.50 -19.02
N LEU A 387 -14.17 -19.63 -19.46
CA LEU A 387 -15.29 -20.07 -18.60
C LEU A 387 -15.62 -21.52 -18.88
#